data_9eec8133f60ea1d00716324ee59055bf
#
_entry.id   9eec8133f60ea1d00716324ee59055bf
#
_cell.length_a   1.000
_cell.length_b   1.000
_cell.length_c   1.000
_cell.angle_alpha   90.00
_cell.angle_beta   90.00
_cell.angle_gamma   90.00
#
_symmetry.space_group_name_H-M   'P 1'
#
loop_
_entity.id
_entity.type
_entity.pdbx_description
1 polymer ?
#
loop_
_entity_poly.entity_id
_entity_poly.type
_entity_poly.pdbx_seq_one_letter_code
_entity_poly.pdbx_strand_id
1 'polypeptide(L)'
;MVSLTDEQVDFIRKEIESHGISLPDLQTNLIDHMCTIIENEMSDNDDFHSFFYSILPRFFHDNLHEIEMETIQLIHQQKFKHMKKTLSYVLAFSTFLLVTGSLFKILHLAGAAILIVSSLPLLIIGAVLTALISIKHQAIPKTQKTLTTLITLIVFLFAFGGIFKVQHWPFANILMISSVLLLCLIYVPLYFMQQRKLSNDSWTVGLNSFLFLLAGITLFLLFDLRAPLFP
;
A
#
# COMPACT_ATOMS: atom_id res chain seq x y z
N MET A 1 -48.09 3.06 -5.40
CA MET A 1 -46.85 2.32 -5.23
C MET A 1 -47.14 0.91 -5.74
N VAL A 2 -46.60 0.58 -6.86
CA VAL A 2 -46.77 -0.75 -7.49
C VAL A 2 -45.83 -1.67 -6.75
N SER A 3 -46.29 -2.84 -6.32
CA SER A 3 -45.40 -3.88 -5.76
C SER A 3 -44.97 -4.83 -6.88
N LEU A 4 -43.67 -5.01 -7.05
CA LEU A 4 -43.14 -5.94 -8.04
C LEU A 4 -43.39 -7.40 -7.63
N THR A 5 -43.73 -8.24 -8.60
CA THR A 5 -43.83 -9.68 -8.40
C THR A 5 -42.46 -10.35 -8.44
N ASP A 6 -42.34 -11.54 -7.82
CA ASP A 6 -41.10 -12.32 -7.84
C ASP A 6 -40.62 -12.62 -9.29
N GLU A 7 -41.56 -12.81 -10.23
CA GLU A 7 -41.22 -13.04 -11.64
C GLU A 7 -40.60 -11.79 -12.30
N GLN A 8 -41.06 -10.60 -11.93
CA GLN A 8 -40.50 -9.33 -12.43
C GLN A 8 -39.10 -9.06 -11.85
N VAL A 9 -38.90 -9.38 -10.60
CA VAL A 9 -37.57 -9.29 -9.95
C VAL A 9 -36.60 -10.29 -10.60
N ASP A 10 -37.01 -11.51 -10.87
CA ASP A 10 -36.20 -12.50 -11.57
C ASP A 10 -35.89 -12.11 -13.03
N PHE A 11 -36.83 -11.41 -13.70
CA PHE A 11 -36.55 -10.82 -15.00
C PHE A 11 -35.46 -9.76 -14.94
N ILE A 12 -35.57 -8.81 -14.01
CA ILE A 12 -34.53 -7.77 -13.78
C ILE A 12 -33.16 -8.43 -13.55
N ARG A 13 -33.13 -9.47 -12.71
CA ARG A 13 -31.87 -10.21 -12.41
C ARG A 13 -31.28 -10.82 -13.68
N LYS A 14 -32.04 -11.54 -14.44
CA LYS A 14 -31.58 -12.17 -15.69
C LYS A 14 -31.10 -11.15 -16.72
N GLU A 15 -31.75 -10.00 -16.79
CA GLU A 15 -31.36 -8.95 -17.72
C GLU A 15 -30.02 -8.31 -17.30
N ILE A 16 -29.79 -8.04 -16.00
CA ILE A 16 -28.52 -7.57 -15.45
C ILE A 16 -27.41 -8.60 -15.69
N GLU A 17 -27.67 -9.88 -15.46
CA GLU A 17 -26.70 -10.96 -15.73
C GLU A 17 -26.35 -11.06 -17.23
N SER A 18 -27.37 -10.91 -18.13
CA SER A 18 -27.16 -10.97 -19.58
C SER A 18 -26.26 -9.86 -20.11
N HIS A 19 -26.21 -8.72 -19.40
CA HIS A 19 -25.32 -7.59 -19.69
C HIS A 19 -23.90 -7.75 -19.15
N GLY A 20 -23.57 -8.94 -18.60
CA GLY A 20 -22.19 -9.33 -18.27
C GLY A 20 -21.71 -8.93 -16.89
N ILE A 21 -22.61 -8.50 -15.98
CA ILE A 21 -22.23 -8.22 -14.59
C ILE A 21 -22.08 -9.53 -13.82
N SER A 22 -20.91 -9.81 -13.32
CA SER A 22 -20.57 -11.04 -12.61
C SER A 22 -20.40 -10.86 -11.08
N LEU A 23 -20.27 -9.62 -10.60
CA LEU A 23 -20.11 -9.33 -9.16
C LEU A 23 -21.45 -9.44 -8.41
N PRO A 24 -21.63 -10.40 -7.46
CA PRO A 24 -22.90 -10.62 -6.78
C PRO A 24 -23.40 -9.42 -5.98
N ASP A 25 -22.49 -8.71 -5.29
CA ASP A 25 -22.83 -7.52 -4.50
C ASP A 25 -23.32 -6.37 -5.38
N LEU A 26 -22.71 -6.20 -6.57
CA LEU A 26 -23.14 -5.18 -7.54
C LEU A 26 -24.49 -5.54 -8.16
N GLN A 27 -24.70 -6.81 -8.52
CA GLN A 27 -25.98 -7.31 -9.01
C GLN A 27 -27.11 -7.02 -8.01
N THR A 28 -26.88 -7.39 -6.74
CA THR A 28 -27.88 -7.19 -5.68
C THR A 28 -28.24 -5.72 -5.50
N ASN A 29 -27.25 -4.84 -5.46
CA ASN A 29 -27.47 -3.40 -5.32
C ASN A 29 -28.18 -2.79 -6.54
N LEU A 30 -27.86 -3.23 -7.76
CA LEU A 30 -28.51 -2.78 -8.97
C LEU A 30 -29.98 -3.24 -9.05
N ILE A 31 -30.25 -4.51 -8.70
CA ILE A 31 -31.61 -5.06 -8.64
C ILE A 31 -32.45 -4.24 -7.65
N ASP A 32 -31.94 -4.05 -6.42
CA ASP A 32 -32.66 -3.31 -5.37
C ASP A 32 -32.97 -1.87 -5.80
N HIS A 33 -31.98 -1.20 -6.41
CA HIS A 33 -32.15 0.17 -6.88
C HIS A 33 -33.13 0.27 -8.07
N MET A 34 -33.08 -0.66 -9.05
CA MET A 34 -34.01 -0.72 -10.14
C MET A 34 -35.42 -1.03 -9.65
N CYS A 35 -35.58 -2.00 -8.74
CA CYS A 35 -36.89 -2.29 -8.14
C CYS A 35 -37.49 -1.05 -7.46
N THR A 36 -36.67 -0.34 -6.66
CA THR A 36 -37.10 0.89 -5.97
C THR A 36 -37.58 1.96 -6.94
N ILE A 37 -36.92 2.16 -8.07
CA ILE A 37 -37.33 3.16 -9.06
C ILE A 37 -38.64 2.72 -9.76
N ILE A 38 -38.73 1.46 -10.16
CA ILE A 38 -39.92 0.93 -10.81
C ILE A 38 -41.15 1.06 -9.87
N GLU A 39 -41.00 0.67 -8.60
CA GLU A 39 -42.09 0.75 -7.62
C GLU A 39 -42.54 2.20 -7.35
N ASN A 40 -41.64 3.19 -7.45
CA ASN A 40 -41.96 4.58 -7.20
C ASN A 40 -42.45 5.35 -8.42
N GLU A 41 -41.94 5.05 -9.62
CA GLU A 41 -42.23 5.85 -10.83
C GLU A 41 -43.23 5.18 -11.78
N MET A 42 -43.42 3.84 -11.72
CA MET A 42 -44.34 3.13 -12.59
C MET A 42 -45.80 3.35 -12.16
N SER A 43 -46.68 3.64 -13.11
CA SER A 43 -48.10 3.74 -12.88
C SER A 43 -48.80 2.39 -13.08
N ASP A 44 -49.94 2.17 -12.39
CA ASP A 44 -50.69 0.91 -12.46
C ASP A 44 -51.15 0.50 -13.89
N ASN A 45 -51.14 1.44 -14.84
CA ASN A 45 -51.54 1.22 -16.25
C ASN A 45 -50.34 1.01 -17.20
N ASP A 46 -49.11 1.09 -16.71
CA ASP A 46 -47.92 0.97 -17.56
C ASP A 46 -47.51 -0.51 -17.72
N ASP A 47 -47.05 -0.84 -18.94
CA ASP A 47 -46.45 -2.16 -19.18
C ASP A 47 -45.07 -2.23 -18.56
N PHE A 48 -44.84 -3.22 -17.68
CA PHE A 48 -43.61 -3.41 -16.96
C PHE A 48 -42.38 -3.47 -17.88
N HIS A 49 -42.44 -4.23 -18.98
CA HIS A 49 -41.28 -4.39 -19.88
C HIS A 49 -40.94 -3.08 -20.59
N SER A 50 -41.93 -2.36 -21.10
CA SER A 50 -41.72 -1.05 -21.72
C SER A 50 -41.15 -0.05 -20.77
N PHE A 51 -41.64 -0.03 -19.52
CA PHE A 51 -41.13 0.87 -18.48
C PHE A 51 -39.71 0.51 -18.10
N PHE A 52 -39.39 -0.76 -17.87
CA PHE A 52 -38.04 -1.23 -17.55
C PHE A 52 -37.04 -0.78 -18.62
N TYR A 53 -37.28 -1.01 -19.89
CA TYR A 53 -36.37 -0.58 -20.97
C TYR A 53 -36.28 0.94 -21.12
N SER A 54 -37.25 1.71 -20.64
CA SER A 54 -37.20 3.18 -20.64
C SER A 54 -36.29 3.75 -19.56
N ILE A 55 -36.20 3.06 -18.42
CA ILE A 55 -35.32 3.48 -17.30
C ILE A 55 -33.89 2.96 -17.43
N LEU A 56 -33.69 1.87 -18.16
CA LEU A 56 -32.37 1.25 -18.34
C LEU A 56 -31.30 2.25 -18.79
N PRO A 57 -31.50 3.16 -19.75
CA PRO A 57 -30.53 4.16 -20.16
C PRO A 57 -30.25 5.23 -19.11
N ARG A 58 -31.09 5.42 -18.09
CA ARG A 58 -30.84 6.39 -17.00
C ARG A 58 -29.74 5.92 -16.07
N PHE A 59 -29.59 4.59 -15.96
CA PHE A 59 -28.54 3.98 -15.14
C PHE A 59 -27.24 3.83 -15.91
N PHE A 60 -27.31 3.67 -17.24
CA PHE A 60 -26.21 3.18 -18.04
C PHE A 60 -26.11 3.95 -19.35
N HIS A 61 -25.19 4.92 -19.42
CA HIS A 61 -25.02 5.72 -20.63
C HIS A 61 -24.43 4.91 -21.79
N ASP A 62 -23.66 3.82 -21.52
CA ASP A 62 -23.08 3.03 -22.61
C ASP A 62 -22.84 1.52 -22.34
N ASN A 63 -22.56 1.05 -21.12
CA ASN A 63 -22.35 -0.39 -20.85
C ASN A 63 -22.35 -0.71 -19.34
N LEU A 64 -23.22 -1.61 -18.91
CA LEU A 64 -23.22 -2.21 -17.55
C LEU A 64 -21.85 -2.81 -17.17
N HIS A 65 -21.12 -3.33 -18.14
CA HIS A 65 -19.78 -3.87 -17.96
C HIS A 65 -18.74 -2.81 -17.57
N GLU A 66 -18.90 -1.56 -17.98
CA GLU A 66 -18.00 -0.47 -17.61
C GLU A 66 -18.10 -0.13 -16.12
N ILE A 67 -19.30 -0.16 -15.55
CA ILE A 67 -19.56 0.06 -14.12
C ILE A 67 -18.98 -1.07 -13.28
N GLU A 68 -19.09 -2.31 -13.74
CA GLU A 68 -18.46 -3.45 -13.08
C GLU A 68 -16.93 -3.28 -13.04
N MET A 69 -16.33 -2.90 -14.16
CA MET A 69 -14.89 -2.66 -14.25
C MET A 69 -14.43 -1.50 -13.35
N GLU A 70 -15.19 -0.41 -13.29
CA GLU A 70 -14.90 0.69 -12.37
C GLU A 70 -15.03 0.26 -10.90
N THR A 71 -16.07 -0.51 -10.56
CA THR A 71 -16.29 -1.05 -9.21
C THR A 71 -15.15 -1.98 -8.81
N ILE A 72 -14.75 -2.89 -9.69
CA ILE A 72 -13.59 -3.77 -9.48
C ILE A 72 -12.32 -2.93 -9.24
N GLN A 73 -12.09 -1.89 -10.04
CA GLN A 73 -10.92 -1.00 -9.86
C GLN A 73 -10.97 -0.28 -8.51
N LEU A 74 -12.13 0.20 -8.07
CA LEU A 74 -12.30 0.85 -6.76
C LEU A 74 -12.03 -0.12 -5.60
N ILE A 75 -12.54 -1.34 -5.67
CA ILE A 75 -12.30 -2.40 -4.67
C ILE A 75 -10.80 -2.73 -4.62
N HIS A 76 -10.16 -2.89 -5.78
CA HIS A 76 -8.71 -3.12 -5.85
C HIS A 76 -7.90 -1.96 -5.28
N GLN A 77 -8.31 -0.71 -5.53
CA GLN A 77 -7.64 0.47 -4.97
C GLN A 77 -7.81 0.56 -3.45
N GLN A 78 -8.99 0.26 -2.90
CA GLN A 78 -9.22 0.22 -1.46
C GLN A 78 -8.39 -0.87 -0.78
N LYS A 79 -8.40 -2.09 -1.32
CA LYS A 79 -7.59 -3.21 -0.81
C LYS A 79 -6.11 -2.87 -0.84
N PHE A 80 -5.64 -2.21 -1.89
CA PHE A 80 -4.26 -1.74 -2.01
C PHE A 80 -3.92 -0.70 -0.94
N LYS A 81 -4.79 0.29 -0.70
CA LYS A 81 -4.60 1.29 0.38
C LYS A 81 -4.50 0.63 1.75
N HIS A 82 -5.38 -0.31 2.05
CA HIS A 82 -5.35 -1.05 3.32
C HIS A 82 -4.07 -1.86 3.48
N MET A 83 -3.66 -2.62 2.48
CA MET A 83 -2.41 -3.38 2.49
C MET A 83 -1.19 -2.48 2.71
N LYS A 84 -1.10 -1.35 2.00
CA LYS A 84 -0.01 -0.39 2.15
C LYS A 84 0.03 0.20 3.56
N LYS A 85 -1.13 0.52 4.14
CA LYS A 85 -1.26 1.04 5.50
C LYS A 85 -0.78 0.02 6.53
N THR A 86 -1.21 -1.25 6.41
CA THR A 86 -0.78 -2.34 7.30
C THR A 86 0.73 -2.57 7.24
N LEU A 87 1.31 -2.60 6.03
CA LEU A 87 2.76 -2.73 5.86
C LEU A 87 3.54 -1.54 6.45
N SER A 88 2.99 -0.32 6.34
CA SER A 88 3.59 0.86 6.97
C SER A 88 3.64 0.72 8.50
N TYR A 89 2.61 0.17 9.11
CA TYR A 89 2.63 -0.11 10.57
C TYR A 89 3.65 -1.19 10.94
N VAL A 90 3.77 -2.25 10.14
CA VAL A 90 4.79 -3.31 10.37
C VAL A 90 6.20 -2.71 10.28
N LEU A 91 6.47 -1.87 9.29
CA LEU A 91 7.76 -1.18 9.13
C LEU A 91 8.03 -0.22 10.29
N ALA A 92 7.05 0.57 10.72
CA ALA A 92 7.19 1.47 11.85
C ALA A 92 7.46 0.70 13.15
N PHE A 93 6.73 -0.39 13.40
CA PHE A 93 6.92 -1.23 14.58
C PHE A 93 8.29 -1.91 14.57
N SER A 94 8.73 -2.45 13.43
CA SER A 94 10.06 -3.07 13.34
C SER A 94 11.19 -2.05 13.53
N THR A 95 11.03 -0.81 13.04
CA THR A 95 11.97 0.28 13.27
C THR A 95 12.00 0.66 14.75
N PHE A 96 10.84 0.74 15.39
CA PHE A 96 10.76 1.00 16.84
C PHE A 96 11.48 -0.08 17.66
N LEU A 97 11.26 -1.37 17.34
CA LEU A 97 12.00 -2.48 17.98
C LEU A 97 13.52 -2.37 17.77
N LEU A 98 13.95 -1.99 16.57
CA LEU A 98 15.37 -1.83 16.25
C LEU A 98 16.02 -0.71 17.08
N VAL A 99 15.35 0.45 17.15
CA VAL A 99 15.83 1.61 17.94
C VAL A 99 15.87 1.26 19.43
N THR A 100 14.79 0.68 19.97
CA THR A 100 14.70 0.27 21.38
C THR A 100 15.76 -0.78 21.71
N GLY A 101 15.94 -1.78 20.85
CA GLY A 101 16.96 -2.80 21.00
C GLY A 101 18.39 -2.20 20.98
N SER A 102 18.63 -1.22 20.11
CA SER A 102 19.91 -0.51 20.06
C SER A 102 20.16 0.31 21.32
N LEU A 103 19.15 0.98 21.86
CA LEU A 103 19.24 1.71 23.14
C LEU A 103 19.52 0.74 24.32
N PHE A 104 18.80 -0.39 24.39
CA PHE A 104 19.04 -1.41 25.40
C PHE A 104 20.48 -1.95 25.33
N LYS A 105 20.99 -2.12 24.12
CA LYS A 105 22.37 -2.52 23.92
C LYS A 105 23.38 -1.46 24.43
N ILE A 106 23.10 -0.17 24.22
CA ILE A 106 23.93 0.94 24.72
C ILE A 106 23.89 0.99 26.25
N LEU A 107 22.73 0.78 26.84
CA LEU A 107 22.53 0.81 28.29
C LEU A 107 22.90 -0.53 28.97
N HIS A 108 23.45 -1.50 28.24
CA HIS A 108 23.78 -2.84 28.73
C HIS A 108 22.62 -3.59 29.40
N LEU A 109 21.37 -3.30 28.94
CA LEU A 109 20.16 -3.95 29.44
C LEU A 109 19.99 -5.34 28.82
N ALA A 110 19.42 -6.27 29.60
CA ALA A 110 19.07 -7.59 29.11
C ALA A 110 17.98 -7.52 28.02
N GLY A 111 18.01 -8.44 27.05
CA GLY A 111 17.00 -8.51 25.99
C GLY A 111 17.32 -7.69 24.72
N ALA A 112 18.37 -6.86 24.71
CA ALA A 112 18.77 -6.07 23.55
C ALA A 112 18.95 -6.91 22.28
N ALA A 113 19.61 -8.06 22.39
CA ALA A 113 19.85 -8.95 21.26
C ALA A 113 18.55 -9.51 20.66
N ILE A 114 17.58 -9.87 21.49
CA ILE A 114 16.28 -10.39 21.04
C ILE A 114 15.54 -9.31 20.23
N LEU A 115 15.48 -8.08 20.73
CA LEU A 115 14.82 -6.96 20.06
C LEU A 115 15.46 -6.65 18.70
N ILE A 116 16.79 -6.63 18.62
CA ILE A 116 17.53 -6.36 17.38
C ILE A 116 17.31 -7.51 16.38
N VAL A 117 17.52 -8.76 16.81
CA VAL A 117 17.43 -9.93 15.92
C VAL A 117 16.01 -10.13 15.40
N SER A 118 14.98 -9.86 16.19
CA SER A 118 13.58 -9.95 15.73
C SER A 118 13.17 -8.81 14.80
N SER A 119 13.74 -7.60 14.99
CA SER A 119 13.39 -6.43 14.17
C SER A 119 13.93 -6.52 12.73
N LEU A 120 15.13 -7.08 12.53
CA LEU A 120 15.76 -7.11 11.21
C LEU A 120 15.00 -7.93 10.15
N PRO A 121 14.55 -9.17 10.42
CA PRO A 121 13.70 -9.91 9.48
C PRO A 121 12.37 -9.22 9.18
N LEU A 122 11.73 -8.61 10.20
CA LEU A 122 10.48 -7.86 10.00
C LEU A 122 10.68 -6.66 9.08
N LEU A 123 11.80 -5.94 9.21
CA LEU A 123 12.15 -4.85 8.29
C LEU A 123 12.34 -5.36 6.87
N ILE A 124 13.06 -6.46 6.66
CA ILE A 124 13.30 -7.03 5.34
C ILE A 124 11.95 -7.44 4.70
N ILE A 125 11.15 -8.23 5.42
CA ILE A 125 9.86 -8.73 4.91
C ILE A 125 8.93 -7.54 4.59
N GLY A 126 8.80 -6.59 5.50
CA GLY A 126 7.95 -5.40 5.29
C GLY A 126 8.39 -4.57 4.10
N ALA A 127 9.70 -4.34 3.93
CA ALA A 127 10.25 -3.57 2.81
C ALA A 127 10.06 -4.30 1.47
N VAL A 128 10.35 -5.61 1.40
CA VAL A 128 10.18 -6.42 0.19
C VAL A 128 8.72 -6.48 -0.23
N LEU A 129 7.79 -6.74 0.70
CA LEU A 129 6.36 -6.76 0.41
C LEU A 129 5.87 -5.39 -0.09
N THR A 130 6.34 -4.29 0.51
CA THR A 130 6.00 -2.94 0.04
C THR A 130 6.48 -2.68 -1.38
N ALA A 131 7.70 -3.13 -1.72
CA ALA A 131 8.23 -3.00 -3.08
C ALA A 131 7.43 -3.85 -4.08
N LEU A 132 7.16 -5.12 -3.77
CA LEU A 132 6.40 -6.01 -4.65
C LEU A 132 5.00 -5.49 -4.94
N ILE A 133 4.30 -4.98 -3.92
CA ILE A 133 2.99 -4.37 -4.08
C ILE A 133 3.08 -3.11 -4.94
N SER A 134 4.09 -2.26 -4.73
CA SER A 134 4.28 -1.04 -5.50
C SER A 134 4.61 -1.31 -6.96
N ILE A 135 5.39 -2.36 -7.26
CA ILE A 135 5.76 -2.74 -8.64
C ILE A 135 4.54 -3.27 -9.38
N LYS A 136 3.73 -4.12 -8.75
CA LYS A 136 2.54 -4.72 -9.37
C LYS A 136 1.43 -3.71 -9.64
N HIS A 137 1.34 -2.63 -8.87
CA HIS A 137 0.26 -1.65 -9.02
C HIS A 137 0.52 -0.70 -10.19
N GLN A 138 -0.34 -0.74 -11.22
CA GLN A 138 -0.16 0.04 -12.46
C GLN A 138 -0.33 1.55 -12.27
N ALA A 139 -1.18 1.98 -11.32
CA ALA A 139 -1.45 3.40 -11.08
C ALA A 139 -0.28 4.18 -10.44
N ILE A 140 0.80 3.50 -10.00
CA ILE A 140 1.96 4.14 -9.40
C ILE A 140 2.93 4.59 -10.52
N PRO A 141 3.36 5.87 -10.55
CA PRO A 141 4.29 6.36 -11.53
C PRO A 141 5.65 5.63 -11.45
N LYS A 142 6.31 5.45 -12.58
CA LYS A 142 7.59 4.72 -12.70
C LYS A 142 8.66 5.26 -11.74
N THR A 143 8.73 6.57 -11.58
CA THR A 143 9.65 7.26 -10.67
C THR A 143 9.45 6.85 -9.21
N GLN A 144 8.20 6.75 -8.77
CA GLN A 144 7.90 6.32 -7.40
C GLN A 144 8.20 4.82 -7.19
N LYS A 145 7.97 3.97 -8.20
CA LYS A 145 8.38 2.56 -8.18
C LYS A 145 9.90 2.43 -8.00
N THR A 146 10.67 3.22 -8.76
CA THR A 146 12.15 3.25 -8.66
C THR A 146 12.61 3.65 -7.26
N LEU A 147 12.03 4.71 -6.66
CA LEU A 147 12.35 5.11 -5.30
C LEU A 147 12.03 4.01 -4.28
N THR A 148 10.85 3.39 -4.40
CA THR A 148 10.46 2.29 -3.49
C THR A 148 11.39 1.09 -3.63
N THR A 149 11.81 0.73 -4.84
CA THR A 149 12.76 -0.36 -5.06
C THR A 149 14.14 -0.02 -4.49
N LEU A 150 14.60 1.22 -4.68
CA LEU A 150 15.89 1.67 -4.19
C LEU A 150 15.95 1.67 -2.65
N ILE A 151 14.92 2.23 -1.97
CA ILE A 151 14.89 2.21 -0.51
C ILE A 151 14.77 0.78 0.03
N THR A 152 14.05 -0.11 -0.65
CA THR A 152 13.98 -1.54 -0.28
C THR A 152 15.35 -2.20 -0.35
N LEU A 153 16.12 -1.94 -1.41
CA LEU A 153 17.50 -2.44 -1.54
C LEU A 153 18.39 -1.93 -0.41
N ILE A 154 18.29 -0.65 -0.08
CA ILE A 154 19.06 -0.02 1.01
C ILE A 154 18.72 -0.66 2.36
N VAL A 155 17.43 -0.81 2.66
CA VAL A 155 16.94 -1.48 3.89
C VAL A 155 17.43 -2.93 3.95
N PHE A 156 17.37 -3.64 2.83
CA PHE A 156 17.84 -5.02 2.75
C PHE A 156 19.34 -5.11 3.04
N LEU A 157 20.18 -4.29 2.41
CA LEU A 157 21.63 -4.26 2.63
C LEU A 157 21.96 -3.91 4.09
N PHE A 158 21.27 -2.90 4.66
CA PHE A 158 21.48 -2.50 6.04
C PHE A 158 21.10 -3.62 7.03
N ALA A 159 19.91 -4.21 6.87
CA ALA A 159 19.44 -5.27 7.76
C ALA A 159 20.28 -6.55 7.64
N PHE A 160 20.70 -6.90 6.42
CA PHE A 160 21.58 -8.04 6.18
C PHE A 160 22.97 -7.80 6.80
N GLY A 161 23.51 -6.60 6.63
CA GLY A 161 24.75 -6.19 7.30
C GLY A 161 24.65 -6.24 8.84
N GLY A 162 23.48 -5.85 9.38
CA GLY A 162 23.16 -5.96 10.81
C GLY A 162 23.16 -7.41 11.30
N ILE A 163 22.54 -8.33 10.55
CA ILE A 163 22.56 -9.77 10.86
C ILE A 163 23.99 -10.30 10.84
N PHE A 164 24.78 -9.95 9.82
CA PHE A 164 26.18 -10.37 9.72
C PHE A 164 27.01 -9.85 10.90
N LYS A 165 26.75 -8.61 11.33
CA LYS A 165 27.44 -8.02 12.48
C LYS A 165 27.10 -8.74 13.80
N VAL A 166 25.83 -9.14 13.99
CA VAL A 166 25.42 -9.92 15.18
C VAL A 166 26.04 -11.31 15.17
N GLN A 167 26.19 -11.92 13.99
CA GLN A 167 26.78 -13.27 13.83
C GLN A 167 28.32 -13.24 13.74
N HIS A 168 28.95 -12.06 13.84
CA HIS A 168 30.39 -11.88 13.65
C HIS A 168 30.92 -12.36 12.29
N TRP A 169 30.08 -12.34 11.25
CA TRP A 169 30.48 -12.72 9.90
C TRP A 169 31.26 -11.61 9.19
N PRO A 170 32.15 -11.97 8.26
CA PRO A 170 32.91 -10.99 7.49
C PRO A 170 31.99 -10.15 6.61
N PHE A 171 32.49 -8.98 6.17
CA PHE A 171 31.79 -8.05 5.29
C PHE A 171 30.60 -7.28 5.90
N ALA A 172 30.23 -7.49 7.18
CA ALA A 172 29.16 -6.78 7.86
C ALA A 172 29.28 -5.24 7.72
N ASN A 173 30.46 -4.70 8.01
CA ASN A 173 30.71 -3.26 7.93
C ASN A 173 30.61 -2.73 6.49
N ILE A 174 31.05 -3.50 5.49
CA ILE A 174 30.97 -3.10 4.08
C ILE A 174 29.50 -2.98 3.66
N LEU A 175 28.64 -3.95 4.02
CA LEU A 175 27.22 -3.92 3.73
C LEU A 175 26.52 -2.73 4.39
N MET A 176 26.83 -2.44 5.63
CA MET A 176 26.24 -1.33 6.36
C MET A 176 26.70 0.03 5.82
N ILE A 177 28.00 0.21 5.58
CA ILE A 177 28.54 1.44 5.00
C ILE A 177 27.97 1.68 3.60
N SER A 178 27.93 0.65 2.75
CA SER A 178 27.38 0.77 1.42
C SER A 178 25.90 1.15 1.42
N SER A 179 25.10 0.61 2.36
CA SER A 179 23.69 0.97 2.50
C SER A 179 23.49 2.44 2.88
N VAL A 180 24.30 2.97 3.81
CA VAL A 180 24.24 4.39 4.21
C VAL A 180 24.74 5.30 3.09
N LEU A 181 25.78 4.93 2.38
CA LEU A 181 26.26 5.69 1.22
C LEU A 181 25.19 5.74 0.11
N LEU A 182 24.53 4.62 -0.20
CA LEU A 182 23.43 4.58 -1.15
C LEU A 182 22.26 5.46 -0.68
N LEU A 183 21.93 5.44 0.61
CA LEU A 183 20.89 6.30 1.16
C LEU A 183 21.23 7.78 0.98
N CYS A 184 22.41 8.20 1.44
CA CYS A 184 22.81 9.61 1.47
C CYS A 184 23.11 10.18 0.08
N LEU A 185 23.82 9.43 -0.77
CA LEU A 185 24.31 9.94 -2.06
C LEU A 185 23.33 9.73 -3.22
N ILE A 186 22.48 8.70 -3.15
CA ILE A 186 21.59 8.35 -4.26
C ILE A 186 20.13 8.56 -3.89
N TYR A 187 19.66 7.92 -2.81
CA TYR A 187 18.23 7.94 -2.48
C TYR A 187 17.73 9.33 -2.10
N VAL A 188 18.41 10.00 -1.17
CA VAL A 188 17.96 11.30 -0.65
C VAL A 188 17.94 12.38 -1.75
N PRO A 189 18.97 12.55 -2.60
CA PRO A 189 18.91 13.49 -3.70
C PRO A 189 17.80 13.17 -4.72
N LEU A 190 17.64 11.90 -5.09
CA LEU A 190 16.57 11.49 -6.00
C LEU A 190 15.18 11.73 -5.40
N TYR A 191 14.99 11.40 -4.12
CA TYR A 191 13.75 11.66 -3.39
C TYR A 191 13.43 13.16 -3.37
N PHE A 192 14.41 14.00 -3.01
CA PHE A 192 14.25 15.44 -2.98
C PHE A 192 13.87 16.01 -4.35
N MET A 193 14.59 15.62 -5.41
CA MET A 193 14.33 16.09 -6.77
C MET A 193 12.94 15.68 -7.27
N GLN A 194 12.50 14.47 -6.96
CA GLN A 194 11.19 13.97 -7.40
C GLN A 194 10.05 14.59 -6.61
N GLN A 195 10.18 14.67 -5.30
CA GLN A 195 9.11 15.24 -4.46
C GLN A 195 8.94 16.74 -4.67
N ARG A 196 10.04 17.46 -4.93
CA ARG A 196 9.97 18.89 -5.26
C ARG A 196 9.21 19.18 -6.56
N LYS A 197 9.17 18.23 -7.50
CA LYS A 197 8.37 18.35 -8.74
C LYS A 197 6.89 18.07 -8.52
N LEU A 198 6.54 17.29 -7.51
CA LEU A 198 5.18 16.82 -7.25
C LEU A 198 4.45 17.65 -6.17
N SER A 199 5.19 18.27 -5.27
CA SER A 199 4.66 19.04 -4.14
C SER A 199 4.97 20.51 -4.27
N ASN A 200 3.96 21.35 -4.04
CA ASN A 200 4.14 22.81 -3.96
C ASN A 200 4.82 23.24 -2.64
N ASP A 201 4.93 22.34 -1.65
CA ASP A 201 5.54 22.63 -0.36
C ASP A 201 6.99 22.15 -0.30
N SER A 202 7.91 23.04 -0.71
CA SER A 202 9.35 22.77 -0.69
C SER A 202 9.89 22.54 0.72
N TRP A 203 9.27 23.13 1.74
CA TRP A 203 9.72 23.02 3.12
C TRP A 203 9.55 21.59 3.66
N THR A 204 8.36 21.03 3.51
CA THR A 204 8.07 19.65 3.94
C THR A 204 8.95 18.63 3.23
N VAL A 205 9.21 18.83 1.93
CA VAL A 205 10.12 17.96 1.17
C VAL A 205 11.54 18.04 1.69
N GLY A 206 12.03 19.26 1.98
CA GLY A 206 13.37 19.48 2.55
C GLY A 206 13.50 18.83 3.94
N LEU A 207 12.52 19.03 4.80
CA LEU A 207 12.50 18.47 6.15
C LEU A 207 12.50 16.93 6.14
N ASN A 208 11.68 16.30 5.29
CA ASN A 208 11.66 14.86 5.14
C ASN A 208 13.00 14.30 4.63
N SER A 209 13.60 14.99 3.64
CA SER A 209 14.92 14.60 3.12
C SER A 209 16.01 14.68 4.22
N PHE A 210 15.97 15.73 5.03
CA PHE A 210 16.89 15.90 6.16
C PHE A 210 16.65 14.82 7.23
N LEU A 211 15.41 14.48 7.54
CA LEU A 211 15.08 13.39 8.46
C LEU A 211 15.59 12.02 7.97
N PHE A 212 15.51 11.73 6.67
CA PHE A 212 16.09 10.51 6.11
C PHE A 212 17.62 10.47 6.26
N LEU A 213 18.30 11.58 6.03
CA LEU A 213 19.76 11.69 6.26
C LEU A 213 20.10 11.46 7.72
N LEU A 214 19.41 12.15 8.61
CA LEU A 214 19.65 12.07 10.06
C LEU A 214 19.37 10.65 10.57
N ALA A 215 18.29 10.01 10.14
CA ALA A 215 17.96 8.64 10.49
C ALA A 215 19.03 7.64 9.99
N GLY A 216 19.51 7.79 8.75
CA GLY A 216 20.58 6.95 8.21
C GLY A 216 21.89 7.07 8.99
N ILE A 217 22.31 8.29 9.28
CA ILE A 217 23.54 8.56 10.04
C ILE A 217 23.41 8.05 11.49
N THR A 218 22.29 8.31 12.15
CA THR A 218 22.08 7.84 13.54
C THR A 218 22.04 6.32 13.62
N LEU A 219 21.36 5.65 12.71
CA LEU A 219 21.34 4.19 12.65
C LEU A 219 22.76 3.63 12.42
N PHE A 220 23.52 4.24 11.52
CA PHE A 220 24.91 3.84 11.28
C PHE A 220 25.76 3.99 12.54
N LEU A 221 25.72 5.15 13.20
CA LEU A 221 26.46 5.41 14.44
C LEU A 221 26.05 4.45 15.55
N LEU A 222 24.76 4.17 15.73
CA LEU A 222 24.28 3.21 16.72
C LEU A 222 24.83 1.79 16.51
N PHE A 223 25.09 1.40 15.27
CA PHE A 223 25.68 0.11 14.96
C PHE A 223 27.19 0.10 14.92
N ASP A 224 27.84 1.22 14.53
CA ASP A 224 29.30 1.30 14.33
C ASP A 224 30.07 1.66 15.60
N LEU A 225 29.48 2.48 16.47
CA LEU A 225 30.10 2.88 17.76
C LEU A 225 30.47 1.71 18.70
N ARG A 226 30.30 0.45 18.25
CA ARG A 226 30.66 -0.77 18.97
C ARG A 226 31.47 -1.78 18.17
N ALA A 227 32.26 -1.34 17.20
CA ALA A 227 33.51 -2.02 16.97
C ALA A 227 34.30 -1.83 18.26
N PRO A 228 34.88 -2.89 18.88
CA PRO A 228 35.50 -2.76 20.18
C PRO A 228 36.65 -1.74 20.09
N LEU A 229 36.50 -0.61 20.79
CA LEU A 229 37.62 0.27 21.12
C LEU A 229 38.48 -0.35 22.20
N PHE A 230 38.19 -1.61 22.55
CA PHE A 230 39.00 -2.36 23.52
C PHE A 230 39.26 -3.77 23.01
N PRO A 231 40.53 -4.19 22.99
CA PRO A 231 40.97 -5.53 22.64
C PRO A 231 40.43 -6.59 23.60
#